data_102128eb8382eceb871aeea7743bbc7f
#
_entry.id   102128eb8382eceb871aeea7743bbc7f
#
_cell.length_a   1.000
_cell.length_b   1.000
_cell.length_c   1.000
_cell.angle_alpha   90.00
_cell.angle_beta   90.00
_cell.angle_gamma   90.00
#
_symmetry.space_group_name_H-M   'P 1'
#
loop_
_entity.id
_entity.type
_entity.pdbx_description
1 polymer ?
#
loop_
_entity_poly.entity_id
_entity_poly.type
_entity_poly.pdbx_seq_one_letter_code
_entity_poly.pdbx_strand_id
1 'polypeptide(L)'
;MDGGSMKKIYLFIIVFLLFFLPIPIFASERIDVTLNKCVDGDTAWFNLENKKIKARFLAIDTPESTNKIEEYGKEASKFTCDLLNNASHIQIEYDDNSDKQDKYNRELVWVFVDEKLLQELVVKEGLAEVKYIYGNYKYLDQVNLALKEAKKNKLNLWSDAEDNNPDYFIVGIGIIVIILLFCFNQSFRKKILKKIQKQAKKEFQKSLNNLK
;
A
#
# COMPACT_ATOMS: atom_id res chain seq x y z
N MET A 1 53.79 -25.01 -14.79
CA MET A 1 52.39 -24.72 -14.45
C MET A 1 52.34 -23.23 -14.03
N ASP A 2 51.59 -22.47 -14.80
CA ASP A 2 51.66 -21.00 -14.76
C ASP A 2 51.00 -20.42 -13.48
N GLY A 3 51.77 -19.77 -12.62
CA GLY A 3 51.27 -19.19 -11.34
C GLY A 3 50.14 -18.17 -11.49
N GLY A 4 49.86 -17.73 -12.72
CA GLY A 4 48.75 -16.85 -13.05
C GLY A 4 47.38 -17.54 -13.07
N SER A 5 47.33 -18.83 -13.41
CA SER A 5 46.09 -19.63 -13.45
C SER A 5 45.59 -19.95 -12.03
N MET A 6 46.49 -20.29 -11.12
CA MET A 6 46.13 -20.57 -9.72
C MET A 6 45.59 -19.33 -9.00
N LYS A 7 46.18 -18.14 -9.20
CA LYS A 7 45.67 -16.90 -8.61
C LYS A 7 44.25 -16.57 -9.07
N LYS A 8 43.90 -16.79 -10.33
CA LYS A 8 42.56 -16.61 -10.86
C LYS A 8 41.53 -17.57 -10.24
N ILE A 9 41.96 -18.85 -10.02
CA ILE A 9 41.11 -19.83 -9.36
C ILE A 9 40.84 -19.49 -7.90
N TYR A 10 41.84 -19.05 -7.15
CA TYR A 10 41.68 -18.58 -5.76
C TYR A 10 40.77 -17.35 -5.69
N LEU A 11 40.94 -16.39 -6.60
CA LEU A 11 40.07 -15.21 -6.65
C LEU A 11 38.61 -15.62 -6.92
N PHE A 12 38.39 -16.58 -7.84
CA PHE A 12 37.04 -17.07 -8.15
C PHE A 12 36.40 -17.76 -6.95
N ILE A 13 37.17 -18.59 -6.21
CA ILE A 13 36.71 -19.28 -5.00
C ILE A 13 36.36 -18.25 -3.89
N ILE A 14 37.17 -17.23 -3.71
CA ILE A 14 36.92 -16.18 -2.71
C ILE A 14 35.64 -15.41 -3.06
N VAL A 15 35.45 -15.01 -4.32
CA VAL A 15 34.24 -14.31 -4.78
C VAL A 15 33.02 -15.21 -4.63
N PHE A 16 33.13 -16.51 -4.94
CA PHE A 16 32.07 -17.49 -4.77
C PHE A 16 31.70 -17.69 -3.29
N LEU A 17 32.68 -17.77 -2.39
CA LEU A 17 32.45 -17.85 -0.95
C LEU A 17 31.78 -16.59 -0.37
N LEU A 18 32.06 -15.40 -0.91
CA LEU A 18 31.41 -14.15 -0.50
C LEU A 18 29.90 -14.15 -0.83
N PHE A 19 29.46 -14.88 -1.87
CA PHE A 19 28.04 -15.04 -2.21
C PHE A 19 27.28 -15.92 -1.22
N PHE A 20 27.95 -16.73 -0.42
CA PHE A 20 27.34 -17.58 0.61
C PHE A 20 27.40 -16.99 2.02
N LEU A 21 27.91 -15.75 2.17
CA LEU A 21 27.80 -15.10 3.47
C LEU A 21 26.32 -14.83 3.76
N PRO A 22 25.81 -15.25 4.93
CA PRO A 22 24.44 -14.94 5.31
C PRO A 22 24.33 -13.42 5.44
N ILE A 23 23.49 -12.80 4.61
CA ILE A 23 23.12 -11.41 4.77
C ILE A 23 22.23 -11.36 6.02
N PRO A 24 22.59 -10.64 7.09
CA PRO A 24 21.71 -10.50 8.22
C PRO A 24 20.44 -9.79 7.74
N ILE A 25 19.33 -10.52 7.69
CA ILE A 25 18.03 -9.93 7.49
C ILE A 25 17.65 -9.32 8.83
N PHE A 26 17.79 -8.00 8.95
CA PHE A 26 17.19 -7.25 10.05
C PHE A 26 15.67 -7.29 9.81
N ALA A 27 15.01 -8.29 10.36
CA ALA A 27 13.57 -8.28 10.51
C ALA A 27 13.27 -7.29 11.64
N SER A 28 12.44 -6.28 11.40
CA SER A 28 11.88 -5.46 12.45
C SER A 28 11.13 -6.39 13.42
N GLU A 29 11.41 -6.23 14.71
CA GLU A 29 10.96 -7.17 15.73
C GLU A 29 9.48 -6.95 16.03
N ARG A 30 8.67 -7.98 15.79
CA ARG A 30 7.28 -8.02 16.25
C ARG A 30 7.26 -8.35 17.72
N ILE A 31 6.41 -7.64 18.46
CA ILE A 31 6.30 -7.74 19.92
C ILE A 31 4.94 -8.34 20.26
N ASP A 32 4.93 -9.41 21.02
CA ASP A 32 3.71 -10.08 21.47
C ASP A 32 2.95 -9.20 22.47
N VAL A 33 1.65 -9.08 22.25
CA VAL A 33 0.74 -8.32 23.12
C VAL A 33 -0.55 -9.08 23.33
N THR A 34 -1.29 -8.72 24.39
CA THR A 34 -2.67 -9.20 24.58
C THR A 34 -3.65 -8.04 24.50
N LEU A 35 -4.84 -8.30 23.96
CA LEU A 35 -5.89 -7.31 23.92
C LEU A 35 -6.34 -6.97 25.34
N ASN A 36 -6.34 -5.68 25.67
CA ASN A 36 -6.95 -5.19 26.91
C ASN A 36 -8.36 -4.66 26.66
N LYS A 37 -8.52 -3.80 25.64
CA LYS A 37 -9.82 -3.21 25.28
C LYS A 37 -9.78 -2.73 23.83
N CYS A 38 -10.76 -3.11 23.05
CA CYS A 38 -11.03 -2.48 21.76
C CYS A 38 -11.69 -1.10 21.99
N VAL A 39 -11.33 -0.10 21.18
CA VAL A 39 -11.88 1.27 21.28
C VAL A 39 -12.76 1.56 20.07
N ASP A 40 -12.19 1.47 18.87
CA ASP A 40 -12.83 1.69 17.58
C ASP A 40 -12.13 0.91 16.48
N GLY A 41 -12.34 1.26 15.21
CA GLY A 41 -11.79 0.52 14.07
C GLY A 41 -10.28 0.65 13.88
N ASP A 42 -9.63 1.65 14.49
CA ASP A 42 -8.21 1.93 14.30
C ASP A 42 -7.43 2.21 15.61
N THR A 43 -8.09 1.98 16.73
CA THR A 43 -7.52 2.23 18.07
C THR A 43 -7.89 1.12 19.05
N ALA A 44 -6.91 0.58 19.74
CA ALA A 44 -7.12 -0.39 20.79
C ALA A 44 -6.14 -0.18 21.98
N TRP A 45 -6.48 -0.74 23.13
CA TRP A 45 -5.58 -0.88 24.25
C TRP A 45 -5.00 -2.29 24.29
N PHE A 46 -3.71 -2.40 24.42
CA PHE A 46 -3.00 -3.66 24.59
C PHE A 46 -2.26 -3.72 25.92
N ASN A 47 -2.06 -4.92 26.42
CA ASN A 47 -1.09 -5.18 27.49
C ASN A 47 0.22 -5.59 26.83
N LEU A 48 1.26 -4.82 27.06
CA LEU A 48 2.63 -5.09 26.65
C LEU A 48 3.44 -5.36 27.91
N GLU A 49 3.79 -6.61 28.17
CA GLU A 49 4.39 -7.04 29.44
C GLU A 49 3.56 -6.56 30.65
N ASN A 50 4.12 -5.65 31.46
CA ASN A 50 3.47 -5.10 32.65
C ASN A 50 2.85 -3.70 32.42
N LYS A 51 2.76 -3.24 31.17
CA LYS A 51 2.23 -1.92 30.83
C LYS A 51 0.99 -2.04 29.96
N LYS A 52 0.05 -1.09 30.14
CA LYS A 52 -1.04 -0.87 29.21
C LYS A 52 -0.64 0.24 28.26
N ILE A 53 -0.75 -0.04 26.96
CA ILE A 53 -0.48 0.92 25.89
C ILE A 53 -1.76 1.18 25.11
N LYS A 54 -1.98 2.43 24.70
CA LYS A 54 -3.03 2.79 23.75
C LYS A 54 -2.39 2.87 22.36
N ALA A 55 -2.79 2.00 21.47
CA ALA A 55 -2.25 1.91 20.14
C ALA A 55 -3.19 2.59 19.12
N ARG A 56 -2.63 3.41 18.23
CA ARG A 56 -3.25 3.94 17.02
C ARG A 56 -2.61 3.23 15.83
N PHE A 57 -3.43 2.61 15.03
CA PHE A 57 -2.96 1.79 13.92
C PHE A 57 -2.46 2.68 12.78
N LEU A 58 -1.23 2.42 12.32
CA LEU A 58 -0.55 3.21 11.30
C LEU A 58 -1.29 3.18 9.96
N ALA A 59 -1.20 4.30 9.25
CA ALA A 59 -1.61 4.50 7.87
C ALA A 59 -3.09 4.27 7.56
N ILE A 60 -3.95 4.07 8.56
CA ILE A 60 -5.40 3.94 8.35
C ILE A 60 -6.20 4.94 9.19
N ASP A 61 -7.40 5.23 8.71
CA ASP A 61 -8.41 6.03 9.40
C ASP A 61 -9.78 5.38 9.19
N THR A 62 -10.44 5.01 10.28
CA THR A 62 -11.79 4.45 10.25
C THR A 62 -12.81 5.52 10.61
N PRO A 63 -14.06 5.43 10.10
CA PRO A 63 -15.11 6.31 10.55
C PRO A 63 -15.34 6.20 12.05
N GLU A 64 -15.65 7.32 12.68
CA GLU A 64 -15.85 7.39 14.13
C GLU A 64 -17.07 6.58 14.58
N SER A 65 -16.90 5.79 15.64
CA SER A 65 -17.96 4.95 16.21
C SER A 65 -18.42 5.39 17.61
N THR A 66 -17.72 6.36 18.23
CA THR A 66 -17.89 6.71 19.65
C THR A 66 -18.58 8.05 19.86
N ASN A 67 -17.87 9.19 19.68
CA ASN A 67 -18.38 10.52 20.01
C ASN A 67 -19.33 11.08 18.94
N LYS A 68 -18.99 10.87 17.67
CA LYS A 68 -19.80 11.21 16.52
C LYS A 68 -19.88 9.98 15.65
N ILE A 69 -21.05 9.36 15.61
CA ILE A 69 -21.22 8.14 14.80
C ILE A 69 -21.25 8.56 13.35
N GLU A 70 -20.28 8.09 12.60
CA GLU A 70 -20.18 8.24 11.15
C GLU A 70 -20.69 6.97 10.46
N GLU A 71 -21.03 7.10 9.19
CA GLU A 71 -21.44 5.96 8.37
C GLU A 71 -20.33 4.92 8.34
N TYR A 72 -20.65 3.64 8.50
CA TYR A 72 -19.73 2.50 8.65
C TYR A 72 -18.83 2.52 9.91
N GLY A 73 -18.96 3.50 10.83
CA GLY A 73 -18.12 3.54 12.04
C GLY A 73 -18.36 2.36 12.97
N LYS A 74 -19.63 1.95 13.17
CA LYS A 74 -19.95 0.77 13.99
C LYS A 74 -19.47 -0.54 13.36
N GLU A 75 -19.59 -0.65 12.05
CA GLU A 75 -19.14 -1.79 11.26
C GLU A 75 -17.61 -1.92 11.33
N ALA A 76 -16.88 -0.84 11.14
CA ALA A 76 -15.42 -0.80 11.24
C ALA A 76 -14.95 -1.19 12.65
N SER A 77 -15.55 -0.58 13.68
CA SER A 77 -15.24 -0.92 15.07
C SER A 77 -15.54 -2.40 15.38
N LYS A 78 -16.72 -2.89 14.97
CA LYS A 78 -17.09 -4.29 15.17
C LYS A 78 -16.13 -5.24 14.47
N PHE A 79 -15.80 -4.99 13.21
CA PHE A 79 -14.91 -5.84 12.42
C PHE A 79 -13.52 -5.94 13.05
N THR A 80 -12.92 -4.80 13.38
CA THR A 80 -11.62 -4.75 14.05
C THR A 80 -11.65 -5.46 15.41
N CYS A 81 -12.69 -5.19 16.21
CA CYS A 81 -12.83 -5.79 17.52
C CYS A 81 -13.03 -7.31 17.45
N ASP A 82 -13.80 -7.80 16.49
CA ASP A 82 -13.98 -9.22 16.26
C ASP A 82 -12.66 -9.91 15.89
N LEU A 83 -11.86 -9.30 15.01
CA LEU A 83 -10.53 -9.82 14.65
C LEU A 83 -9.61 -9.89 15.86
N LEU A 84 -9.56 -8.82 16.67
CA LEU A 84 -8.71 -8.78 17.85
C LEU A 84 -9.16 -9.76 18.96
N ASN A 85 -10.48 -9.90 19.17
CA ASN A 85 -11.02 -10.80 20.20
C ASN A 85 -10.89 -12.28 19.83
N ASN A 86 -10.94 -12.62 18.54
CA ASN A 86 -10.87 -13.99 18.06
C ASN A 86 -9.45 -14.45 17.72
N ALA A 87 -8.47 -13.53 17.71
CA ALA A 87 -7.09 -13.86 17.41
C ALA A 87 -6.49 -14.76 18.49
N SER A 88 -5.82 -15.82 18.08
CA SER A 88 -5.02 -16.67 18.96
C SER A 88 -3.70 -16.00 19.35
N HIS A 89 -3.19 -15.11 18.48
CA HIS A 89 -1.93 -14.43 18.64
C HIS A 89 -2.02 -13.01 18.10
N ILE A 90 -1.63 -12.03 18.92
CA ILE A 90 -1.59 -10.62 18.53
C ILE A 90 -0.18 -10.09 18.72
N GLN A 91 0.33 -9.43 17.69
CA GLN A 91 1.63 -8.78 17.70
C GLN A 91 1.51 -7.33 17.25
N ILE A 92 2.41 -6.50 17.74
CA ILE A 92 2.61 -5.13 17.25
C ILE A 92 4.02 -4.98 16.69
N GLU A 93 4.17 -4.06 15.77
CA GLU A 93 5.46 -3.70 15.18
C GLU A 93 5.52 -2.19 15.00
N TYR A 94 6.62 -1.57 15.45
CA TYR A 94 6.91 -0.16 15.17
C TYR A 94 7.51 -0.02 13.78
N ASP A 95 7.20 1.07 13.10
CA ASP A 95 7.78 1.38 11.80
C ASP A 95 9.00 2.29 11.98
N ASP A 96 10.12 1.94 11.35
CA ASP A 96 11.37 2.71 11.44
C ASP A 96 11.24 4.12 10.83
N ASN A 97 10.26 4.32 9.95
CA ASN A 97 9.98 5.59 9.27
C ASN A 97 8.80 6.36 9.90
N SER A 98 8.35 5.97 11.10
CA SER A 98 7.30 6.63 11.86
C SER A 98 7.80 7.05 13.23
N ASP A 99 7.21 8.12 13.76
CA ASP A 99 7.30 8.38 15.20
C ASP A 99 6.71 7.20 15.96
N LYS A 100 7.26 6.90 17.14
CA LYS A 100 6.73 5.81 17.99
C LYS A 100 5.41 6.18 18.64
N GLN A 101 5.17 7.46 18.89
CA GLN A 101 3.97 7.96 19.55
C GLN A 101 3.45 9.22 18.85
N ASP A 102 2.14 9.41 18.91
CA ASP A 102 1.53 10.66 18.47
C ASP A 102 1.48 11.70 19.62
N LYS A 103 0.98 12.90 19.30
CA LYS A 103 0.80 14.00 20.27
C LYS A 103 -0.16 13.70 21.42
N TYR A 104 -0.89 12.60 21.36
CA TYR A 104 -1.82 12.13 22.39
C TYR A 104 -1.25 10.95 23.19
N ASN A 105 0.06 10.67 23.05
CA ASN A 105 0.76 9.53 23.66
C ASN A 105 0.16 8.17 23.27
N ARG A 106 -0.39 8.03 22.06
CA ARG A 106 -0.78 6.73 21.52
C ARG A 106 0.40 6.14 20.78
N GLU A 107 0.66 4.84 20.99
CA GLU A 107 1.69 4.10 20.25
C GLU A 107 1.27 3.96 18.78
N LEU A 108 2.13 4.38 17.85
CA LEU A 108 1.91 4.26 16.40
C LEU A 108 2.48 2.94 15.92
N VAL A 109 1.62 1.97 15.60
CA VAL A 109 2.04 0.59 15.35
C VAL A 109 1.30 -0.05 14.18
N TRP A 110 1.97 -1.02 13.57
CA TRP A 110 1.35 -2.07 12.79
C TRP A 110 0.86 -3.16 13.74
N VAL A 111 -0.30 -3.72 13.45
CA VAL A 111 -0.91 -4.78 14.28
C VAL A 111 -1.08 -6.03 13.44
N PHE A 112 -0.70 -7.16 14.00
CA PHE A 112 -0.86 -8.47 13.37
C PHE A 112 -1.78 -9.34 14.21
N VAL A 113 -2.72 -9.98 13.56
CA VAL A 113 -3.63 -10.98 14.14
C VAL A 113 -3.43 -12.30 13.40
N ASP A 114 -2.96 -13.32 14.11
CA ASP A 114 -2.61 -14.63 13.53
C ASP A 114 -1.78 -14.48 12.23
N GLU A 115 -0.67 -13.73 12.33
CA GLU A 115 0.30 -13.39 11.28
C GLU A 115 -0.22 -12.47 10.15
N LYS A 116 -1.49 -12.09 10.13
CA LYS A 116 -2.08 -11.22 9.12
C LYS A 116 -2.06 -9.77 9.58
N LEU A 117 -1.73 -8.86 8.68
CA LEU A 117 -1.74 -7.42 8.96
C LEU A 117 -3.18 -6.93 9.13
N LEU A 118 -3.52 -6.47 10.32
CA LEU A 118 -4.88 -6.01 10.67
C LEU A 118 -5.32 -4.83 9.80
N GLN A 119 -4.44 -3.87 9.57
CA GLN A 119 -4.71 -2.69 8.74
C GLN A 119 -5.09 -3.09 7.32
N GLU A 120 -4.40 -4.06 6.73
CA GLU A 120 -4.76 -4.59 5.41
C GLU A 120 -6.17 -5.18 5.41
N LEU A 121 -6.51 -5.99 6.42
CA LEU A 121 -7.82 -6.64 6.51
C LEU A 121 -8.94 -5.61 6.60
N VAL A 122 -8.79 -4.58 7.44
CA VAL A 122 -9.81 -3.52 7.62
C VAL A 122 -9.99 -2.70 6.34
N VAL A 123 -8.87 -2.33 5.68
CA VAL A 123 -8.90 -1.58 4.42
C VAL A 123 -9.49 -2.41 3.29
N LYS A 124 -9.17 -3.70 3.22
CA LYS A 124 -9.68 -4.62 2.20
C LYS A 124 -11.19 -4.78 2.25
N GLU A 125 -11.78 -4.76 3.46
CA GLU A 125 -13.23 -4.74 3.65
C GLU A 125 -13.86 -3.38 3.32
N GLY A 126 -13.06 -2.36 2.97
CA GLY A 126 -13.56 -1.01 2.68
C GLY A 126 -14.04 -0.27 3.92
N LEU A 127 -13.56 -0.63 5.11
CA LEU A 127 -13.93 -0.06 6.40
C LEU A 127 -12.93 0.96 6.94
N ALA A 128 -11.86 1.24 6.20
CA ALA A 128 -10.89 2.27 6.51
C ALA A 128 -10.39 2.99 5.25
N GLU A 129 -10.07 4.25 5.41
CA GLU A 129 -9.27 5.00 4.45
C GLU A 129 -7.77 4.85 4.74
N VAL A 130 -6.93 5.01 3.72
CA VAL A 130 -5.48 5.09 3.90
C VAL A 130 -5.11 6.56 4.10
N LYS A 131 -4.71 6.92 5.32
CA LYS A 131 -4.44 8.30 5.76
C LYS A 131 -3.24 8.40 6.71
N TYR A 132 -2.85 9.64 7.03
CA TYR A 132 -1.80 9.97 8.02
C TYR A 132 -0.45 9.35 7.69
N ILE A 133 -0.08 9.44 6.41
CA ILE A 133 1.19 8.93 5.89
C ILE A 133 2.20 10.09 5.91
N TYR A 134 3.22 10.00 6.76
CA TYR A 134 4.25 11.03 6.91
C TYR A 134 5.64 10.52 6.51
N GLY A 135 5.75 9.23 6.14
CA GLY A 135 7.01 8.60 5.74
C GLY A 135 6.81 7.43 4.78
N ASN A 136 7.89 6.78 4.42
CA ASN A 136 7.85 5.57 3.59
C ASN A 136 7.67 4.34 4.48
N TYR A 137 6.44 4.09 4.90
CA TYR A 137 6.11 3.04 5.85
C TYR A 137 6.22 1.64 5.24
N LYS A 138 6.69 0.69 6.06
CA LYS A 138 7.04 -0.68 5.66
C LYS A 138 5.92 -1.44 4.94
N TYR A 139 4.67 -1.31 5.40
CA TYR A 139 3.52 -2.05 4.84
C TYR A 139 2.57 -1.19 4.01
N LEU A 140 2.98 0.03 3.65
CA LEU A 140 2.13 0.97 2.94
C LEU A 140 1.67 0.46 1.58
N ASP A 141 2.54 -0.21 0.83
CA ASP A 141 2.18 -0.77 -0.48
C ASP A 141 1.13 -1.87 -0.36
N GLN A 142 1.24 -2.72 0.66
CA GLN A 142 0.27 -3.79 0.95
C GLN A 142 -1.10 -3.22 1.28
N VAL A 143 -1.16 -2.20 2.14
CA VAL A 143 -2.41 -1.50 2.50
C VAL A 143 -3.01 -0.77 1.30
N ASN A 144 -2.19 -0.15 0.45
CA ASN A 144 -2.65 0.50 -0.77
C ASN A 144 -3.21 -0.50 -1.82
N LEU A 145 -2.65 -1.71 -1.89
CA LEU A 145 -3.22 -2.77 -2.74
C LEU A 145 -4.60 -3.20 -2.23
N ALA A 146 -4.75 -3.37 -0.92
CA ALA A 146 -6.04 -3.66 -0.30
C ALA A 146 -7.08 -2.56 -0.57
N LEU A 147 -6.67 -1.28 -0.49
CA LEU A 147 -7.53 -0.13 -0.83
C LEU A 147 -8.01 -0.17 -2.29
N LYS A 148 -7.11 -0.49 -3.23
CA LYS A 148 -7.49 -0.64 -4.64
C LYS A 148 -8.50 -1.76 -4.86
N GLU A 149 -8.35 -2.86 -4.13
CA GLU A 149 -9.28 -3.99 -4.17
C GLU A 149 -10.65 -3.62 -3.60
N ALA A 150 -10.69 -2.95 -2.43
CA ALA A 150 -11.93 -2.46 -1.82
C ALA A 150 -12.69 -1.49 -2.74
N LYS A 151 -12.01 -0.53 -3.35
CA LYS A 151 -12.60 0.41 -4.31
C LYS A 151 -13.11 -0.27 -5.56
N LYS A 152 -12.35 -1.21 -6.13
CA LYS A 152 -12.77 -1.99 -7.30
C LYS A 152 -14.03 -2.79 -7.04
N ASN A 153 -14.16 -3.36 -5.85
CA ASN A 153 -15.30 -4.17 -5.43
C ASN A 153 -16.45 -3.35 -4.84
N LYS A 154 -16.29 -2.02 -4.74
CA LYS A 154 -17.28 -1.08 -4.19
C LYS A 154 -17.76 -1.47 -2.80
N LEU A 155 -16.83 -1.82 -1.91
CA LEU A 155 -17.12 -2.29 -0.57
C LEU A 155 -17.30 -1.12 0.41
N ASN A 156 -18.35 -1.16 1.22
CA ASN A 156 -18.64 -0.25 2.34
C ASN A 156 -18.42 1.24 2.00
N LEU A 157 -17.38 1.89 2.55
CA LEU A 157 -17.03 3.29 2.27
C LEU A 157 -16.87 3.62 0.77
N TRP A 158 -16.70 2.62 -0.06
CA TRP A 158 -16.45 2.77 -1.50
C TRP A 158 -17.64 2.33 -2.35
N SER A 159 -18.83 2.10 -1.74
CA SER A 159 -20.04 1.64 -2.46
C SER A 159 -20.44 2.57 -3.61
N ASP A 160 -20.27 3.88 -3.43
CA ASP A 160 -20.60 4.91 -4.42
C ASP A 160 -19.39 5.41 -5.21
N ALA A 161 -18.23 4.73 -5.08
CA ALA A 161 -17.03 5.12 -5.81
C ALA A 161 -17.27 5.04 -7.32
N GLU A 162 -17.19 6.17 -8.01
CA GLU A 162 -17.19 6.20 -9.47
C GLU A 162 -15.98 5.45 -10.00
N ASP A 163 -16.20 4.67 -11.05
CA ASP A 163 -15.15 3.87 -11.71
C ASP A 163 -14.25 4.78 -12.57
N ASN A 164 -13.62 5.75 -11.92
CA ASN A 164 -12.67 6.69 -12.52
C ASN A 164 -11.31 6.02 -12.74
N ASN A 165 -11.30 4.87 -13.44
CA ASN A 165 -10.05 4.27 -13.89
C ASN A 165 -9.77 4.69 -15.35
N PRO A 166 -9.03 5.78 -15.56
CA PRO A 166 -8.72 6.28 -16.91
C PRO A 166 -7.87 5.29 -17.71
N ASP A 167 -7.22 4.33 -17.02
CA ASP A 167 -6.25 3.42 -17.65
C ASP A 167 -6.90 2.45 -18.64
N TYR A 168 -8.11 1.94 -18.37
CA TYR A 168 -8.79 1.05 -19.31
C TYR A 168 -9.27 1.77 -20.57
N PHE A 169 -9.67 3.04 -20.44
CA PHE A 169 -10.11 3.83 -21.58
C PHE A 169 -8.92 4.18 -22.48
N ILE A 170 -7.79 4.56 -21.89
CA ILE A 170 -6.56 4.88 -22.63
C ILE A 170 -5.96 3.62 -23.27
N VAL A 171 -5.90 2.50 -22.54
CA VAL A 171 -5.43 1.21 -23.06
C VAL A 171 -6.36 0.71 -24.18
N GLY A 172 -7.67 0.80 -24.00
CA GLY A 172 -8.66 0.43 -25.01
C GLY A 172 -8.51 1.26 -26.30
N ILE A 173 -8.39 2.58 -26.19
CA ILE A 173 -8.13 3.46 -27.33
C ILE A 173 -6.78 3.13 -27.97
N GLY A 174 -5.74 2.89 -27.17
CA GLY A 174 -4.41 2.51 -27.68
C GLY A 174 -4.45 1.23 -28.51
N ILE A 175 -5.15 0.20 -28.04
CA ILE A 175 -5.33 -1.07 -28.75
C ILE A 175 -6.13 -0.87 -30.04
N ILE A 176 -7.23 -0.10 -29.99
CA ILE A 176 -8.05 0.20 -31.17
C ILE A 176 -7.24 0.97 -32.21
N VAL A 177 -6.45 1.95 -31.82
CA VAL A 177 -5.57 2.71 -32.68
C VAL A 177 -4.51 1.82 -33.34
N ILE A 178 -3.91 0.90 -32.61
CA ILE A 178 -2.94 -0.07 -33.12
C ILE A 178 -3.60 -1.01 -34.12
N ILE A 179 -4.79 -1.53 -33.84
CA ILE A 179 -5.55 -2.39 -34.75
C ILE A 179 -5.91 -1.62 -36.02
N LEU A 180 -6.40 -0.40 -35.93
CA LEU A 180 -6.73 0.45 -37.10
C LEU A 180 -5.47 0.78 -37.91
N LEU A 181 -4.33 1.02 -37.28
CA LEU A 181 -3.06 1.27 -37.98
C LEU A 181 -2.53 -0.01 -38.68
N PHE A 182 -2.83 -1.18 -38.17
CA PHE A 182 -2.44 -2.45 -38.80
C PHE A 182 -3.36 -2.85 -39.96
N CYS A 183 -4.66 -2.54 -39.88
CA CYS A 183 -5.67 -2.95 -40.86
C CYS A 183 -5.83 -2.00 -42.04
N PHE A 184 -5.34 -0.74 -41.97
CA PHE A 184 -5.54 0.23 -43.07
C PHE A 184 -4.30 0.47 -43.92
N ASN A 185 -4.54 0.64 -45.25
CA ASN A 185 -3.56 0.91 -46.31
C ASN A 185 -2.63 2.09 -45.96
N GLN A 186 -1.37 2.04 -46.42
CA GLN A 186 -0.29 3.01 -46.12
C GLN A 186 -0.67 4.50 -46.32
N SER A 187 -1.58 4.82 -47.26
CA SER A 187 -2.00 6.20 -47.53
C SER A 187 -2.89 6.76 -46.38
N PHE A 188 -3.73 5.91 -45.78
CA PHE A 188 -4.60 6.28 -44.66
C PHE A 188 -3.80 6.45 -43.37
N ARG A 189 -2.79 5.60 -43.16
CA ARG A 189 -1.80 5.74 -42.07
C ARG A 189 -1.15 7.11 -42.05
N LYS A 190 -0.66 7.57 -43.21
CA LYS A 190 -0.01 8.89 -43.33
C LYS A 190 -0.99 10.04 -43.04
N LYS A 191 -2.27 9.93 -43.44
CA LYS A 191 -3.29 10.95 -43.13
C LYS A 191 -3.64 11.04 -41.65
N ILE A 192 -3.80 9.89 -40.96
CA ILE A 192 -4.08 9.85 -39.53
C ILE A 192 -2.91 10.39 -38.71
N LEU A 193 -1.68 9.93 -39.00
CA LEU A 193 -0.48 10.42 -38.30
C LEU A 193 -0.31 11.94 -38.45
N LYS A 194 -0.56 12.52 -39.65
CA LYS A 194 -0.54 13.98 -39.82
C LYS A 194 -1.61 14.70 -39.00
N LYS A 195 -2.82 14.12 -38.86
CA LYS A 195 -3.88 14.70 -38.02
C LYS A 195 -3.52 14.67 -36.52
N ILE A 196 -3.01 13.54 -36.05
CA ILE A 196 -2.59 13.37 -34.64
C ILE A 196 -1.44 14.35 -34.29
N GLN A 197 -0.43 14.46 -35.16
CA GLN A 197 0.68 15.41 -34.97
C GLN A 197 0.21 16.86 -34.90
N LYS A 198 -0.76 17.23 -35.77
CA LYS A 198 -1.33 18.59 -35.79
C LYS A 198 -2.13 18.89 -34.52
N GLN A 199 -2.82 17.90 -34.01
CA GLN A 199 -3.61 18.03 -32.76
C GLN A 199 -2.71 18.10 -31.52
N ALA A 200 -1.71 17.22 -31.42
CA ALA A 200 -0.72 17.26 -30.34
C ALA A 200 0.05 18.60 -30.30
N LYS A 201 0.38 19.17 -31.50
CA LYS A 201 1.05 20.48 -31.56
C LYS A 201 0.15 21.63 -31.12
N LYS A 202 -1.17 21.55 -31.34
CA LYS A 202 -2.16 22.53 -30.86
C LYS A 202 -2.33 22.45 -29.31
N GLU A 203 -2.42 21.26 -28.79
CA GLU A 203 -2.54 21.02 -27.33
C GLU A 203 -1.30 21.49 -26.60
N PHE A 204 -0.11 21.20 -27.13
CA PHE A 204 1.17 21.65 -26.58
C PHE A 204 1.27 23.19 -26.58
N GLN A 205 0.88 23.85 -27.66
CA GLN A 205 0.85 25.33 -27.72
C GLN A 205 -0.17 25.92 -26.74
N LYS A 206 -1.32 25.27 -26.54
CA LYS A 206 -2.33 25.69 -25.57
C LYS A 206 -1.82 25.57 -24.14
N SER A 207 -1.10 24.49 -23.80
CA SER A 207 -0.48 24.31 -22.47
C SER A 207 0.63 25.32 -22.21
N LEU A 208 1.44 25.69 -23.21
CA LEU A 208 2.45 26.75 -23.09
C LEU A 208 1.86 28.15 -22.88
N ASN A 209 0.70 28.44 -23.48
CA ASN A 209 0.03 29.73 -23.29
C ASN A 209 -0.66 29.86 -21.93
N ASN A 210 -1.01 28.74 -21.29
CA ASN A 210 -1.57 28.71 -19.93
C ASN A 210 -0.50 28.77 -18.82
N LEU A 211 0.77 28.71 -19.18
CA LEU A 211 1.93 28.81 -18.26
C LEU A 211 2.56 30.24 -18.25
N LYS A 212 2.03 31.15 -19.06
CA LYS A 212 2.38 32.59 -19.04
C LYS A 212 1.29 33.40 -18.35
#